data_fdaad2278458cc4950ceee910af82e81
#
_entry.id   fdaad2278458cc4950ceee910af82e81
#
_cell.length_a   1.000
_cell.length_b   1.000
_cell.length_c   1.000
_cell.angle_alpha   90.00
_cell.angle_beta   90.00
_cell.angle_gamma   90.00
#
_symmetry.space_group_name_H-M   'P 1'
#
loop_
_entity.id
_entity.type
_entity.pdbx_description
1 polymer ?
#
loop_
_entity_poly.entity_id
_entity_poly.type
_entity_poly.pdbx_seq_one_letter_code
_entity_poly.pdbx_strand_id
1 'polypeptide(L)'
;MIVEEEKYAHPLAEKRRMALIVLPILLVIVSIGSLMIGQVSFSVSDVFSGIFSSEDTLARRIVWEIRMPRILTGIIVGVCLAIAGSILQGVMQNPLADPGVIGITSGAGIMAVAVMVVFPGYIIYLPIAAFVGAFVAAMIVYSLSVKKGGTSPMRIILVGVAINALCGAGTNALMILYSDRVQSVLPWLSGGLTGVGWVQFKMIIYYVIVVFMLSFFAIKHIRIMRLGDEMASLLGHNVERSRFFLIALSTLLAGIAVSVAGLIGFVGLVVPHILRLIIGGDQKYLLPASAFAGGLLVVFADTIARTVFDPIEFPVGILLAFIGGPYFLYLIHRKGNSNAAS
;
A
#
# COMPACT_ATOMS: atom_id res chain seq x y z
N MET A 1 -10.05 34.97 19.83
CA MET A 1 -9.93 33.49 19.76
C MET A 1 -10.82 32.89 18.65
N ILE A 2 -12.12 33.18 18.59
CA ILE A 2 -13.03 32.65 17.52
C ILE A 2 -12.66 33.20 16.12
N VAL A 3 -12.27 34.45 15.99
CA VAL A 3 -11.93 35.12 14.71
C VAL A 3 -10.58 34.62 14.12
N GLU A 4 -9.64 34.15 14.95
CA GLU A 4 -8.39 33.56 14.50
C GLU A 4 -8.58 32.14 13.99
N GLU A 5 -9.48 31.33 14.55
CA GLU A 5 -9.80 30.00 14.05
C GLU A 5 -10.43 30.02 12.66
N GLU A 6 -11.31 30.98 12.37
CA GLU A 6 -11.88 31.15 11.02
C GLU A 6 -10.83 31.51 9.97
N LYS A 7 -9.82 32.32 10.31
CA LYS A 7 -8.76 32.73 9.39
C LYS A 7 -7.80 31.60 8.98
N TYR A 8 -7.63 30.59 9.87
CA TYR A 8 -6.83 29.37 9.57
C TYR A 8 -7.67 28.22 8.98
N ALA A 9 -8.98 28.22 9.15
CA ALA A 9 -9.87 27.21 8.58
C ALA A 9 -10.03 27.36 7.05
N HIS A 10 -10.01 28.57 6.54
CA HIS A 10 -10.20 28.88 5.11
C HIS A 10 -9.10 28.28 4.20
N PRO A 11 -7.80 28.44 4.47
CA PRO A 11 -6.74 27.94 3.60
C PRO A 11 -6.61 26.39 3.63
N LEU A 12 -6.96 25.74 4.72
CA LEU A 12 -6.97 24.27 4.79
C LEU A 12 -8.16 23.65 4.04
N ALA A 13 -9.34 24.31 4.09
CA ALA A 13 -10.51 23.85 3.35
C ALA A 13 -10.27 23.90 1.83
N GLU A 14 -9.65 24.97 1.36
CA GLU A 14 -9.28 25.12 -0.05
C GLU A 14 -8.24 24.07 -0.49
N LYS A 15 -7.17 23.86 0.28
CA LYS A 15 -6.17 22.81 0.02
C LYS A 15 -6.79 21.41 -0.02
N ARG A 16 -7.73 21.10 0.87
CA ARG A 16 -8.46 19.83 0.89
C ARG A 16 -9.28 19.62 -0.37
N ARG A 17 -10.06 20.63 -0.76
CA ARG A 17 -10.85 20.59 -1.99
C ARG A 17 -9.96 20.45 -3.22
N MET A 18 -8.90 21.24 -3.30
CA MET A 18 -7.92 21.18 -4.38
C MET A 18 -7.27 19.81 -4.49
N ALA A 19 -6.83 19.19 -3.39
CA ALA A 19 -6.24 17.87 -3.40
C ALA A 19 -7.21 16.80 -3.94
N LEU A 20 -8.49 16.85 -3.54
CA LEU A 20 -9.51 15.90 -4.00
C LEU A 20 -9.91 16.08 -5.48
N ILE A 21 -9.59 17.20 -6.09
CA ILE A 21 -9.81 17.46 -7.53
C ILE A 21 -8.53 17.17 -8.32
N VAL A 22 -7.39 17.66 -7.87
CA VAL A 22 -6.12 17.57 -8.61
C VAL A 22 -5.57 16.15 -8.64
N LEU A 23 -5.62 15.40 -7.52
CA LEU A 23 -5.06 14.05 -7.47
C LEU A 23 -5.74 13.06 -8.43
N PRO A 24 -7.08 12.99 -8.54
CA PRO A 24 -7.72 12.15 -9.54
C PRO A 24 -7.37 12.55 -10.97
N ILE A 25 -7.31 13.85 -11.26
CA ILE A 25 -6.94 14.35 -12.59
C ILE A 25 -5.51 13.94 -12.94
N LEU A 26 -4.57 14.13 -12.01
CA LEU A 26 -3.18 13.69 -12.19
C LEU A 26 -3.07 12.18 -12.37
N LEU A 27 -3.85 11.40 -11.60
CA LEU A 27 -3.88 9.94 -11.75
C LEU A 27 -4.32 9.55 -13.17
N VAL A 28 -5.36 10.18 -13.71
CA VAL A 28 -5.82 9.93 -15.08
C VAL A 28 -4.76 10.33 -16.10
N ILE A 29 -4.16 11.51 -15.97
CA ILE A 29 -3.11 12.00 -16.88
C ILE A 29 -1.90 11.06 -16.89
N VAL A 30 -1.42 10.65 -15.71
CA VAL A 30 -0.28 9.74 -15.59
C VAL A 30 -0.64 8.35 -16.11
N SER A 31 -1.86 7.88 -15.90
CA SER A 31 -2.31 6.59 -16.44
C SER A 31 -2.36 6.58 -17.96
N ILE A 32 -2.85 7.66 -18.57
CA ILE A 32 -2.84 7.82 -20.05
C ILE A 32 -1.39 7.90 -20.56
N GLY A 33 -0.54 8.71 -19.93
CA GLY A 33 0.89 8.78 -20.25
C GLY A 33 1.58 7.43 -20.12
N SER A 34 1.25 6.65 -19.10
CA SER A 34 1.75 5.29 -18.88
C SER A 34 1.31 4.30 -19.97
N LEU A 35 0.13 4.48 -20.58
CA LEU A 35 -0.31 3.70 -21.74
C LEU A 35 0.51 4.03 -23.00
N MET A 36 0.93 5.30 -23.16
CA MET A 36 1.68 5.77 -24.33
C MET A 36 3.15 5.40 -24.26
N ILE A 37 3.78 5.46 -23.08
CA ILE A 37 5.23 5.35 -22.87
C ILE A 37 5.61 3.91 -22.48
N GLY A 38 6.70 3.40 -23.07
CA GLY A 38 7.28 2.07 -22.79
C GLY A 38 8.26 1.70 -23.89
N GLN A 39 8.70 0.43 -23.96
CA GLN A 39 9.62 -0.07 -25.00
C GLN A 39 9.11 0.24 -26.43
N VAL A 40 7.80 0.22 -26.62
CA VAL A 40 7.13 0.71 -27.84
C VAL A 40 6.32 1.93 -27.44
N SER A 41 6.56 3.06 -28.09
CA SER A 41 5.80 4.29 -27.87
C SER A 41 4.58 4.33 -28.78
N PHE A 42 3.45 4.75 -28.25
CA PHE A 42 2.19 4.91 -28.97
C PHE A 42 1.71 6.35 -28.94
N SER A 43 1.11 6.81 -30.04
CA SER A 43 0.39 8.07 -30.06
C SER A 43 -0.93 7.98 -29.27
N VAL A 44 -1.53 9.11 -28.97
CA VAL A 44 -2.86 9.16 -28.33
C VAL A 44 -3.90 8.42 -29.18
N SER A 45 -3.83 8.58 -30.50
CA SER A 45 -4.71 7.90 -31.46
C SER A 45 -4.54 6.38 -31.42
N ASP A 46 -3.29 5.87 -31.30
CA ASP A 46 -3.03 4.43 -31.19
C ASP A 46 -3.55 3.85 -29.87
N VAL A 47 -3.44 4.60 -28.78
CA VAL A 47 -4.01 4.20 -27.48
C VAL A 47 -5.52 4.10 -27.57
N PHE A 48 -6.18 5.10 -28.16
CA PHE A 48 -7.64 5.06 -28.37
C PHE A 48 -8.07 3.90 -29.26
N SER A 49 -7.40 3.68 -30.39
CA SER A 49 -7.67 2.54 -31.26
C SER A 49 -7.41 1.20 -30.57
N GLY A 50 -6.34 1.09 -29.78
CA GLY A 50 -6.03 -0.10 -29.01
C GLY A 50 -7.08 -0.46 -27.94
N ILE A 51 -7.76 0.54 -27.39
CA ILE A 51 -8.83 0.33 -26.39
C ILE A 51 -10.18 0.02 -27.05
N PHE A 52 -10.57 0.77 -28.09
CA PHE A 52 -11.93 0.76 -28.63
C PHE A 52 -12.08 0.00 -29.94
N SER A 53 -11.01 -0.22 -30.70
CA SER A 53 -11.08 -1.03 -31.94
C SER A 53 -11.12 -2.51 -31.61
N SER A 54 -11.88 -3.27 -32.40
CA SER A 54 -11.92 -4.73 -32.36
C SER A 54 -10.85 -5.38 -33.24
N GLU A 55 -10.10 -4.59 -34.02
CA GLU A 55 -9.05 -5.09 -34.89
C GLU A 55 -7.85 -5.59 -34.10
N ASP A 56 -7.28 -6.72 -34.48
CA ASP A 56 -6.10 -7.32 -33.85
C ASP A 56 -4.83 -6.58 -34.30
N THR A 57 -4.65 -5.36 -33.81
CA THR A 57 -3.48 -4.52 -34.06
C THR A 57 -2.42 -4.70 -32.98
N LEU A 58 -1.16 -4.38 -33.30
CA LEU A 58 -0.08 -4.35 -32.30
C LEU A 58 -0.42 -3.42 -31.12
N ALA A 59 -1.03 -2.27 -31.41
CA ALA A 59 -1.48 -1.32 -30.40
C ALA A 59 -2.49 -1.97 -29.44
N ARG A 60 -3.49 -2.70 -29.95
CA ARG A 60 -4.46 -3.41 -29.12
C ARG A 60 -3.81 -4.44 -28.19
N ARG A 61 -2.93 -5.30 -28.75
CA ARG A 61 -2.24 -6.32 -27.93
C ARG A 61 -1.41 -5.72 -26.83
N ILE A 62 -0.66 -4.67 -27.09
CA ILE A 62 0.21 -4.05 -26.08
C ILE A 62 -0.62 -3.19 -25.12
N VAL A 63 -1.49 -2.30 -25.60
CA VAL A 63 -2.24 -1.35 -24.78
C VAL A 63 -3.31 -2.08 -23.95
N TRP A 64 -4.13 -2.92 -24.58
CA TRP A 64 -5.26 -3.56 -23.90
C TRP A 64 -4.88 -4.79 -23.10
N GLU A 65 -4.01 -5.67 -23.64
CA GLU A 65 -3.72 -6.96 -22.99
C GLU A 65 -2.58 -6.88 -21.97
N ILE A 66 -1.62 -5.95 -22.17
CA ILE A 66 -0.44 -5.85 -21.29
C ILE A 66 -0.51 -4.61 -20.41
N ARG A 67 -0.62 -3.39 -21.00
CA ARG A 67 -0.48 -2.14 -20.23
C ARG A 67 -1.71 -1.81 -19.39
N MET A 68 -2.90 -1.96 -19.94
CA MET A 68 -4.13 -1.61 -19.25
C MET A 68 -4.30 -2.39 -17.93
N PRO A 69 -4.25 -3.73 -17.89
CA PRO A 69 -4.39 -4.47 -16.64
C PRO A 69 -3.27 -4.18 -15.66
N ARG A 70 -2.03 -3.96 -16.12
CA ARG A 70 -0.89 -3.56 -15.29
C ARG A 70 -1.13 -2.23 -14.60
N ILE A 71 -1.57 -1.19 -15.32
CA ILE A 71 -1.86 0.13 -14.79
C ILE A 71 -3.03 0.07 -13.79
N LEU A 72 -4.13 -0.59 -14.16
CA LEU A 72 -5.29 -0.73 -13.28
C LEU A 72 -4.93 -1.48 -12.00
N THR A 73 -4.13 -2.53 -12.09
CA THR A 73 -3.63 -3.23 -10.89
C THR A 73 -2.69 -2.37 -10.08
N GLY A 74 -1.81 -1.59 -10.72
CA GLY A 74 -0.94 -0.62 -10.05
C GLY A 74 -1.71 0.45 -9.28
N ILE A 75 -2.80 0.96 -9.86
CA ILE A 75 -3.72 1.88 -9.15
C ILE A 75 -4.29 1.20 -7.91
N ILE A 76 -4.83 -0.02 -8.05
CA ILE A 76 -5.41 -0.78 -6.94
C ILE A 76 -4.39 -1.01 -5.83
N VAL A 77 -3.20 -1.47 -6.18
CA VAL A 77 -2.10 -1.72 -5.23
C VAL A 77 -1.76 -0.45 -4.45
N GLY A 78 -1.58 0.67 -5.16
CA GLY A 78 -1.29 1.96 -4.55
C GLY A 78 -2.40 2.45 -3.64
N VAL A 79 -3.66 2.34 -4.07
CA VAL A 79 -4.86 2.66 -3.27
C VAL A 79 -4.88 1.83 -1.99
N CYS A 80 -4.74 0.52 -2.10
CA CYS A 80 -4.79 -0.40 -0.97
C CYS A 80 -3.67 -0.12 0.05
N LEU A 81 -2.43 0.03 -0.40
CA LEU A 81 -1.30 0.30 0.49
C LEU A 81 -1.43 1.67 1.18
N ALA A 82 -1.81 2.72 0.45
CA ALA A 82 -1.94 4.06 1.02
C ALA A 82 -3.09 4.15 2.04
N ILE A 83 -4.24 3.51 1.76
CA ILE A 83 -5.35 3.44 2.73
C ILE A 83 -4.94 2.62 3.94
N ALA A 84 -4.33 1.44 3.75
CA ALA A 84 -3.84 0.60 4.85
C ALA A 84 -2.89 1.35 5.76
N GLY A 85 -1.93 2.07 5.17
CA GLY A 85 -1.00 2.92 5.91
C GLY A 85 -1.71 4.07 6.66
N SER A 86 -2.66 4.76 6.03
CA SER A 86 -3.43 5.83 6.68
C SER A 86 -4.22 5.33 7.88
N ILE A 87 -4.81 4.13 7.78
CA ILE A 87 -5.53 3.47 8.88
C ILE A 87 -4.56 3.12 10.02
N LEU A 88 -3.44 2.46 9.70
CA LEU A 88 -2.45 2.05 10.72
C LEU A 88 -1.81 3.24 11.42
N GLN A 89 -1.48 4.30 10.69
CA GLN A 89 -0.98 5.55 11.28
C GLN A 89 -1.99 6.16 12.26
N GLY A 90 -3.30 6.01 11.97
CA GLY A 90 -4.37 6.44 12.88
C GLY A 90 -4.47 5.56 14.13
N VAL A 91 -4.44 4.24 13.97
CA VAL A 91 -4.54 3.26 15.06
C VAL A 91 -3.32 3.29 15.98
N MET A 92 -2.12 3.36 15.39
CA MET A 92 -0.87 3.38 16.15
C MET A 92 -0.53 4.77 16.69
N GLN A 93 -1.32 5.79 16.37
CA GLN A 93 -1.04 7.19 16.70
C GLN A 93 0.41 7.60 16.32
N ASN A 94 0.93 6.96 15.30
CA ASN A 94 2.28 7.14 14.83
C ASN A 94 2.29 7.38 13.31
N PRO A 95 2.72 8.55 12.83
CA PRO A 95 2.76 8.84 11.40
C PRO A 95 3.75 7.99 10.60
N LEU A 96 4.59 7.22 11.29
CA LEU A 96 5.60 6.33 10.69
C LEU A 96 5.14 4.86 10.67
N ALA A 97 3.88 4.58 11.04
CA ALA A 97 3.35 3.22 10.96
C ALA A 97 3.10 2.81 9.51
N ASP A 98 3.48 1.57 9.19
CA ASP A 98 3.36 0.95 7.87
C ASP A 98 2.85 -0.49 8.03
N PRO A 99 2.11 -1.05 7.03
CA PRO A 99 1.66 -2.43 7.07
C PRO A 99 2.75 -3.47 7.33
N GLY A 100 3.99 -3.22 6.90
CA GLY A 100 5.12 -4.11 7.14
C GLY A 100 5.47 -4.27 8.63
N VAL A 101 5.21 -3.25 9.46
CA VAL A 101 5.55 -3.30 10.89
C VAL A 101 4.75 -4.37 11.64
N ILE A 102 3.54 -4.68 11.22
CA ILE A 102 2.67 -5.67 11.86
C ILE A 102 2.75 -7.08 11.22
N GLY A 103 3.81 -7.36 10.47
CA GLY A 103 4.06 -8.71 9.95
C GLY A 103 3.36 -9.07 8.63
N ILE A 104 2.60 -8.16 8.03
CA ILE A 104 1.82 -8.44 6.81
C ILE A 104 2.73 -8.85 5.66
N THR A 105 3.76 -8.06 5.38
CA THR A 105 4.69 -8.31 4.26
C THR A 105 5.54 -9.55 4.48
N SER A 106 6.06 -9.77 5.69
CA SER A 106 6.88 -10.94 6.01
C SER A 106 6.08 -12.24 6.00
N GLY A 107 4.84 -12.22 6.51
CA GLY A 107 3.92 -13.36 6.44
C GLY A 107 3.53 -13.71 5.01
N ALA A 108 3.26 -12.70 4.17
CA ALA A 108 3.07 -12.90 2.73
C ALA A 108 4.32 -13.50 2.09
N GLY A 109 5.50 -12.96 2.43
CA GLY A 109 6.79 -13.38 1.88
C GLY A 109 7.08 -14.85 2.10
N ILE A 110 6.99 -15.32 3.34
CA ILE A 110 7.29 -16.72 3.64
C ILE A 110 6.33 -17.70 2.94
N MET A 111 5.03 -17.38 2.88
CA MET A 111 4.05 -18.22 2.20
C MET A 111 4.21 -18.23 0.69
N ALA A 112 4.49 -17.07 0.10
CA ALA A 112 4.76 -16.97 -1.33
C ALA A 112 6.02 -17.74 -1.72
N VAL A 113 7.12 -17.56 -0.97
CA VAL A 113 8.37 -18.29 -1.20
C VAL A 113 8.15 -19.78 -1.02
N ALA A 114 7.40 -20.22 0.01
CA ALA A 114 7.08 -21.63 0.19
C ALA A 114 6.34 -22.21 -1.05
N VAL A 115 5.37 -21.51 -1.61
CA VAL A 115 4.68 -21.95 -2.84
C VAL A 115 5.66 -22.01 -4.02
N MET A 116 6.51 -20.99 -4.21
CA MET A 116 7.42 -20.93 -5.34
C MET A 116 8.52 -22.00 -5.32
N VAL A 117 9.07 -22.29 -4.13
CA VAL A 117 10.23 -23.20 -4.04
C VAL A 117 9.88 -24.61 -3.61
N VAL A 118 8.90 -24.79 -2.72
CA VAL A 118 8.50 -26.13 -2.24
C VAL A 118 7.42 -26.74 -3.14
N PHE A 119 6.46 -25.91 -3.59
CA PHE A 119 5.29 -26.38 -4.34
C PHE A 119 5.16 -25.69 -5.71
N PRO A 120 6.16 -25.73 -6.63
CA PRO A 120 6.13 -24.99 -7.89
C PRO A 120 4.98 -25.36 -8.82
N GLY A 121 4.43 -26.57 -8.72
CA GLY A 121 3.23 -26.98 -9.45
C GLY A 121 1.95 -26.25 -9.03
N TYR A 122 1.97 -25.54 -7.91
CA TYR A 122 0.83 -24.80 -7.35
C TYR A 122 0.99 -23.28 -7.43
N ILE A 123 1.84 -22.78 -8.32
CA ILE A 123 2.15 -21.34 -8.45
C ILE A 123 0.91 -20.48 -8.73
N ILE A 124 -0.14 -21.06 -9.31
CA ILE A 124 -1.42 -20.38 -9.55
C ILE A 124 -2.09 -19.94 -8.22
N TYR A 125 -1.80 -20.63 -7.11
CA TYR A 125 -2.31 -20.29 -5.78
C TYR A 125 -1.42 -19.33 -5.01
N LEU A 126 -0.32 -18.84 -5.60
CA LEU A 126 0.62 -17.91 -4.97
C LEU A 126 -0.08 -16.66 -4.41
N PRO A 127 -1.01 -15.97 -5.12
CA PRO A 127 -1.70 -14.80 -4.57
C PRO A 127 -2.52 -15.15 -3.32
N ILE A 128 -3.20 -16.30 -3.32
CA ILE A 128 -3.99 -16.76 -2.18
C ILE A 128 -3.08 -17.11 -1.00
N ALA A 129 -1.97 -17.80 -1.25
CA ALA A 129 -1.02 -18.18 -0.20
C ALA A 129 -0.37 -16.94 0.43
N ALA A 130 0.06 -15.96 -0.39
CA ALA A 130 0.60 -14.69 0.09
C ALA A 130 -0.42 -13.91 0.93
N PHE A 131 -1.68 -13.82 0.47
CA PHE A 131 -2.76 -13.19 1.21
C PHE A 131 -3.03 -13.87 2.55
N VAL A 132 -3.12 -15.20 2.57
CA VAL A 132 -3.33 -15.98 3.80
C VAL A 132 -2.15 -15.80 4.74
N GLY A 133 -0.92 -15.85 4.25
CA GLY A 133 0.29 -15.59 5.03
C GLY A 133 0.30 -14.21 5.68
N ALA A 134 -0.06 -13.18 4.92
CA ALA A 134 -0.22 -11.82 5.42
C ALA A 134 -1.24 -11.74 6.55
N PHE A 135 -2.41 -12.34 6.33
CA PHE A 135 -3.52 -12.31 7.29
C PHE A 135 -3.19 -13.08 8.56
N VAL A 136 -2.65 -14.30 8.44
CA VAL A 136 -2.27 -15.14 9.60
C VAL A 136 -1.19 -14.45 10.43
N ALA A 137 -0.14 -13.91 9.80
CA ALA A 137 0.92 -13.22 10.52
C ALA A 137 0.38 -12.00 11.29
N ALA A 138 -0.46 -11.16 10.68
CA ALA A 138 -1.07 -10.02 11.34
C ALA A 138 -2.00 -10.44 12.49
N MET A 139 -2.76 -11.53 12.34
CA MET A 139 -3.63 -12.05 13.40
C MET A 139 -2.83 -12.64 14.57
N ILE A 140 -1.69 -13.28 14.30
CA ILE A 140 -0.76 -13.75 15.33
C ILE A 140 -0.18 -12.54 16.09
N VAL A 141 0.29 -11.51 15.37
CA VAL A 141 0.79 -10.28 15.98
C VAL A 141 -0.27 -9.63 16.88
N TYR A 142 -1.50 -9.50 16.38
CA TYR A 142 -2.59 -8.94 17.17
C TYR A 142 -2.87 -9.78 18.43
N SER A 143 -3.05 -11.10 18.27
CA SER A 143 -3.40 -12.01 19.35
C SER A 143 -2.35 -12.04 20.47
N LEU A 144 -1.06 -12.07 20.11
CA LEU A 144 0.04 -12.03 21.07
C LEU A 144 0.20 -10.65 21.75
N SER A 145 -0.35 -9.60 21.15
CA SER A 145 -0.31 -8.25 21.71
C SER A 145 -1.41 -7.97 22.74
N VAL A 146 -2.45 -8.81 22.81
CA VAL A 146 -3.55 -8.70 23.76
C VAL A 146 -3.09 -9.12 25.16
N LYS A 147 -3.37 -8.30 26.19
CA LYS A 147 -3.17 -8.63 27.62
C LYS A 147 -4.40 -8.24 28.46
N LYS A 148 -4.37 -8.61 29.75
CA LYS A 148 -5.33 -8.08 30.73
C LYS A 148 -5.21 -6.55 30.78
N GLY A 149 -6.18 -5.82 30.23
CA GLY A 149 -6.16 -4.36 30.08
C GLY A 149 -6.04 -3.89 28.62
N GLY A 150 -6.11 -4.81 27.65
CA GLY A 150 -6.19 -4.51 26.22
C GLY A 150 -4.86 -4.52 25.48
N THR A 151 -4.91 -4.15 24.21
CA THR A 151 -3.75 -4.01 23.32
C THR A 151 -3.14 -2.61 23.45
N SER A 152 -1.84 -2.47 23.16
CA SER A 152 -1.21 -1.16 22.99
C SER A 152 -0.43 -1.09 21.69
N PRO A 153 -0.35 0.10 21.04
CA PRO A 153 0.42 0.29 19.81
C PRO A 153 1.86 -0.20 19.92
N MET A 154 2.52 0.09 21.04
CA MET A 154 3.91 -0.32 21.28
C MET A 154 4.08 -1.85 21.31
N ARG A 155 3.15 -2.58 21.93
CA ARG A 155 3.20 -4.05 21.96
C ARG A 155 2.98 -4.65 20.57
N ILE A 156 2.05 -4.10 19.81
CA ILE A 156 1.81 -4.56 18.44
C ILE A 156 3.08 -4.42 17.60
N ILE A 157 3.79 -3.30 17.72
CA ILE A 157 5.07 -3.06 17.03
C ILE A 157 6.13 -4.07 17.49
N LEU A 158 6.32 -4.27 18.78
CA LEU A 158 7.33 -5.19 19.30
C LEU A 158 7.09 -6.64 18.90
N VAL A 159 5.84 -7.11 18.98
CA VAL A 159 5.46 -8.45 18.51
C VAL A 159 5.61 -8.55 17.00
N GLY A 160 5.25 -7.49 16.28
CA GLY A 160 5.43 -7.43 14.82
C GLY A 160 6.90 -7.58 14.40
N VAL A 161 7.83 -6.91 15.09
CA VAL A 161 9.28 -7.06 14.85
C VAL A 161 9.72 -8.52 15.07
N ALA A 162 9.25 -9.17 16.13
CA ALA A 162 9.59 -10.58 16.40
C ALA A 162 9.04 -11.52 15.31
N ILE A 163 7.78 -11.35 14.89
CA ILE A 163 7.17 -12.14 13.81
C ILE A 163 7.86 -11.87 12.47
N ASN A 164 8.22 -10.62 12.17
CA ASN A 164 9.00 -10.28 10.98
C ASN A 164 10.36 -11.01 10.95
N ALA A 165 11.05 -11.06 12.08
CA ALA A 165 12.31 -11.78 12.18
C ALA A 165 12.14 -13.29 11.97
N LEU A 166 11.11 -13.90 12.57
CA LEU A 166 10.81 -15.31 12.40
C LEU A 166 10.43 -15.66 10.96
N CYS A 167 9.53 -14.89 10.34
CA CYS A 167 9.15 -15.09 8.93
C CYS A 167 10.36 -14.87 8.00
N GLY A 168 11.18 -13.85 8.27
CA GLY A 168 12.41 -13.58 7.52
C GLY A 168 13.41 -14.74 7.62
N ALA A 169 13.65 -15.28 8.81
CA ALA A 169 14.50 -16.45 9.02
C ALA A 169 13.95 -17.68 8.26
N GLY A 170 12.64 -17.91 8.32
CA GLY A 170 11.99 -18.99 7.57
C GLY A 170 12.12 -18.81 6.05
N THR A 171 11.93 -17.59 5.55
CA THR A 171 12.13 -17.25 4.13
C THR A 171 13.56 -17.55 3.69
N ASN A 172 14.56 -17.09 4.47
CA ASN A 172 15.97 -17.34 4.18
C ASN A 172 16.31 -18.83 4.23
N ALA A 173 15.78 -19.57 5.20
CA ALA A 173 15.97 -21.02 5.28
C ALA A 173 15.42 -21.74 4.04
N LEU A 174 14.22 -21.38 3.57
CA LEU A 174 13.65 -21.92 2.32
C LEU A 174 14.53 -21.62 1.11
N MET A 175 15.05 -20.39 0.99
CA MET A 175 15.94 -20.01 -0.12
C MET A 175 17.28 -20.76 -0.09
N ILE A 176 17.80 -21.08 1.09
CA ILE A 176 19.03 -21.88 1.22
C ILE A 176 18.77 -23.34 0.83
N LEU A 177 17.67 -23.92 1.33
CA LEU A 177 17.30 -25.32 1.06
C LEU A 177 16.97 -25.58 -0.42
N TYR A 178 16.45 -24.57 -1.13
CA TYR A 178 16.03 -24.64 -2.53
C TYR A 178 16.79 -23.60 -3.38
N SER A 179 18.11 -23.54 -3.23
CA SER A 179 18.97 -22.52 -3.86
C SER A 179 18.88 -22.49 -5.40
N ASP A 180 18.55 -23.62 -6.03
CA ASP A 180 18.31 -23.75 -7.47
C ASP A 180 17.11 -22.92 -7.98
N ARG A 181 16.17 -22.56 -7.09
CA ARG A 181 14.93 -21.84 -7.42
C ARG A 181 14.90 -20.38 -6.99
N VAL A 182 15.95 -19.91 -6.32
CA VAL A 182 16.01 -18.55 -5.77
C VAL A 182 15.82 -17.46 -6.84
N GLN A 183 16.34 -17.67 -8.07
CA GLN A 183 16.20 -16.69 -9.15
C GLN A 183 14.74 -16.38 -9.49
N SER A 184 13.83 -17.33 -9.37
CA SER A 184 12.39 -17.12 -9.61
C SER A 184 11.69 -16.33 -8.49
N VAL A 185 12.25 -16.35 -7.29
CA VAL A 185 11.70 -15.71 -6.08
C VAL A 185 12.08 -14.23 -5.99
N LEU A 186 13.29 -13.86 -6.41
CA LEU A 186 13.82 -12.52 -6.26
C LEU A 186 12.94 -11.40 -6.85
N PRO A 187 12.38 -11.52 -8.06
CA PRO A 187 11.49 -10.50 -8.62
C PRO A 187 10.24 -10.28 -7.76
N TRP A 188 9.65 -11.35 -7.21
CA TRP A 188 8.49 -11.26 -6.36
C TRP A 188 8.80 -10.62 -5.01
N LEU A 189 9.92 -10.96 -4.37
CA LEU A 189 10.37 -10.34 -3.12
C LEU A 189 10.73 -8.87 -3.31
N SER A 190 11.20 -8.49 -4.48
CA SER A 190 11.51 -7.10 -4.82
C SER A 190 10.27 -6.23 -5.03
N GLY A 191 9.12 -6.85 -5.26
CA GLY A 191 7.85 -6.17 -5.51
C GLY A 191 7.77 -5.51 -6.89
N GLY A 192 6.78 -5.88 -7.68
CA GLY A 192 6.62 -5.35 -9.03
C GLY A 192 5.29 -5.72 -9.67
N LEU A 193 5.04 -5.11 -10.83
CA LEU A 193 3.84 -5.36 -11.62
C LEU A 193 4.15 -6.12 -12.91
N THR A 194 5.37 -6.65 -13.06
CA THR A 194 5.80 -7.41 -14.22
C THR A 194 5.00 -8.71 -14.31
N GLY A 195 4.47 -9.00 -15.50
CA GLY A 195 3.64 -10.19 -15.74
C GLY A 195 2.21 -10.12 -15.19
N VAL A 196 1.79 -8.99 -14.63
CA VAL A 196 0.41 -8.78 -14.20
C VAL A 196 -0.49 -8.53 -15.42
N GLY A 197 -1.53 -9.36 -15.58
CA GLY A 197 -2.51 -9.28 -16.65
C GLY A 197 -3.96 -9.20 -16.14
N TRP A 198 -4.91 -9.38 -17.05
CA TRP A 198 -6.35 -9.35 -16.74
C TRP A 198 -6.79 -10.41 -15.73
N VAL A 199 -6.10 -11.54 -15.65
CA VAL A 199 -6.41 -12.61 -14.69
C VAL A 199 -6.22 -12.11 -13.27
N GLN A 200 -5.04 -11.53 -12.98
CA GLN A 200 -4.71 -10.98 -11.66
C GLN A 200 -5.62 -9.80 -11.31
N PHE A 201 -5.86 -8.90 -12.26
CA PHE A 201 -6.78 -7.78 -12.04
C PHE A 201 -8.19 -8.24 -11.68
N LYS A 202 -8.78 -9.17 -12.45
CA LYS A 202 -10.11 -9.70 -12.18
C LYS A 202 -10.20 -10.45 -10.86
N MET A 203 -9.11 -11.09 -10.44
CA MET A 203 -9.05 -11.82 -9.17
C MET A 203 -9.20 -10.88 -7.97
N ILE A 204 -8.63 -9.67 -8.03
CA ILE A 204 -8.59 -8.75 -6.86
C ILE A 204 -9.70 -7.71 -6.86
N ILE A 205 -10.24 -7.31 -8.03
CA ILE A 205 -11.12 -6.14 -8.14
C ILE A 205 -12.37 -6.25 -7.25
N TYR A 206 -13.00 -7.42 -7.20
CA TYR A 206 -14.20 -7.64 -6.39
C TYR A 206 -13.91 -7.49 -4.89
N TYR A 207 -12.80 -8.06 -4.41
CA TYR A 207 -12.37 -7.95 -3.02
C TYR A 207 -12.01 -6.51 -2.67
N VAL A 208 -11.32 -5.82 -3.57
CA VAL A 208 -10.93 -4.41 -3.38
C VAL A 208 -12.15 -3.52 -3.24
N ILE A 209 -13.17 -3.67 -4.08
CA ILE A 209 -14.39 -2.85 -3.99
C ILE A 209 -15.03 -3.02 -2.60
N VAL A 210 -15.18 -4.26 -2.11
CA VAL A 210 -15.77 -4.54 -0.81
C VAL A 210 -14.94 -3.91 0.31
N VAL A 211 -13.62 -4.16 0.33
CA VAL A 211 -12.74 -3.67 1.40
C VAL A 211 -12.58 -2.14 1.33
N PHE A 212 -12.58 -1.55 0.14
CA PHE A 212 -12.60 -0.11 -0.06
C PHE A 212 -13.87 0.53 0.51
N MET A 213 -15.04 -0.04 0.26
CA MET A 213 -16.30 0.43 0.85
C MET A 213 -16.27 0.34 2.39
N LEU A 214 -15.72 -0.73 2.94
CA LEU A 214 -15.53 -0.88 4.38
C LEU A 214 -14.58 0.18 4.95
N SER A 215 -13.62 0.68 4.17
CA SER A 215 -12.67 1.69 4.64
C SER A 215 -13.31 3.04 4.99
N PHE A 216 -14.49 3.36 4.43
CA PHE A 216 -15.24 4.55 4.82
C PHE A 216 -15.73 4.48 6.27
N PHE A 217 -16.08 3.29 6.76
CA PHE A 217 -16.46 3.10 8.18
C PHE A 217 -15.26 3.30 9.12
N ALA A 218 -14.03 3.07 8.63
CA ALA A 218 -12.81 3.31 9.39
C ALA A 218 -12.65 4.78 9.81
N ILE A 219 -13.15 5.73 9.03
CA ILE A 219 -13.03 7.18 9.30
C ILE A 219 -13.54 7.53 10.70
N LYS A 220 -14.74 7.04 11.06
CA LYS A 220 -15.35 7.29 12.38
C LYS A 220 -14.49 6.70 13.51
N HIS A 221 -14.07 5.46 13.36
CA HIS A 221 -13.27 4.76 14.37
C HIS A 221 -11.88 5.42 14.55
N ILE A 222 -11.21 5.80 13.47
CA ILE A 222 -9.90 6.46 13.54
C ILE A 222 -10.01 7.83 14.23
N ARG A 223 -11.06 8.61 13.94
CA ARG A 223 -11.28 9.92 14.57
C ARG A 223 -11.36 9.80 16.09
N ILE A 224 -12.13 8.83 16.60
CA ILE A 224 -12.30 8.61 18.02
C ILE A 224 -10.99 8.12 18.66
N MET A 225 -10.32 7.15 18.04
CA MET A 225 -9.07 6.60 18.57
C MET A 225 -7.92 7.63 18.61
N ARG A 226 -7.95 8.65 17.77
CA ARG A 226 -6.97 9.75 17.82
C ARG A 226 -7.05 10.62 19.08
N LEU A 227 -8.14 10.57 19.80
CA LEU A 227 -8.28 11.24 21.11
C LEU A 227 -7.49 10.54 22.23
N GLY A 228 -6.96 9.36 21.98
CA GLY A 228 -6.33 8.48 22.95
C GLY A 228 -7.29 7.44 23.50
N ASP A 229 -6.74 6.34 23.99
CA ASP A 229 -7.52 5.18 24.45
C ASP A 229 -8.42 5.54 25.65
N GLU A 230 -7.92 6.35 26.58
CA GLU A 230 -8.67 6.78 27.78
C GLU A 230 -9.88 7.64 27.40
N MET A 231 -9.67 8.67 26.56
CA MET A 231 -10.76 9.55 26.12
C MET A 231 -11.77 8.82 25.26
N ALA A 232 -11.32 7.93 24.37
CA ALA A 232 -12.21 7.10 23.57
C ALA A 232 -13.09 6.19 24.44
N SER A 233 -12.51 5.61 25.50
CA SER A 233 -13.24 4.78 26.47
C SER A 233 -14.24 5.59 27.27
N LEU A 234 -13.89 6.80 27.76
CA LEU A 234 -14.79 7.71 28.47
C LEU A 234 -15.99 8.13 27.62
N LEU A 235 -15.81 8.22 26.31
CA LEU A 235 -16.89 8.46 25.35
C LEU A 235 -17.75 7.22 25.05
N GLY A 236 -17.55 6.12 25.80
CA GLY A 236 -18.29 4.85 25.61
C GLY A 236 -17.87 4.05 24.39
N HIS A 237 -16.74 4.38 23.78
CA HIS A 237 -16.27 3.68 22.58
C HIS A 237 -15.46 2.42 22.94
N ASN A 238 -15.77 1.30 22.29
CA ASN A 238 -15.01 0.06 22.52
C ASN A 238 -13.70 0.11 21.74
N VAL A 239 -12.63 0.55 22.41
CA VAL A 239 -11.30 0.74 21.82
C VAL A 239 -10.77 -0.55 21.20
N GLU A 240 -10.91 -1.69 21.89
CA GLU A 240 -10.37 -2.98 21.41
C GLU A 240 -11.07 -3.47 20.14
N ARG A 241 -12.40 -3.38 20.09
CA ARG A 241 -13.15 -3.76 18.87
C ARG A 241 -12.79 -2.85 17.70
N SER A 242 -12.63 -1.56 17.93
CA SER A 242 -12.24 -0.61 16.91
C SER A 242 -10.82 -0.85 16.41
N ARG A 243 -9.88 -1.12 17.33
CA ARG A 243 -8.50 -1.45 16.99
C ARG A 243 -8.42 -2.73 16.18
N PHE A 244 -9.10 -3.79 16.60
CA PHE A 244 -9.20 -5.04 15.86
C PHE A 244 -9.75 -4.82 14.44
N PHE A 245 -10.89 -4.14 14.33
CA PHE A 245 -11.51 -3.84 13.04
C PHE A 245 -10.57 -3.08 12.11
N LEU A 246 -9.91 -2.05 12.59
CA LEU A 246 -9.00 -1.21 11.80
C LEU A 246 -7.73 -1.98 11.38
N ILE A 247 -7.16 -2.81 12.25
CA ILE A 247 -6.02 -3.65 11.93
C ILE A 247 -6.42 -4.71 10.91
N ALA A 248 -7.54 -5.40 11.11
CA ALA A 248 -8.04 -6.39 10.17
C ALA A 248 -8.31 -5.77 8.79
N LEU A 249 -8.95 -4.61 8.74
CA LEU A 249 -9.21 -3.89 7.49
C LEU A 249 -7.92 -3.48 6.78
N SER A 250 -6.95 -2.94 7.52
CA SER A 250 -5.63 -2.60 6.98
C SER A 250 -4.89 -3.84 6.47
N THR A 251 -5.00 -4.97 7.19
CA THR A 251 -4.41 -6.25 6.77
C THR A 251 -5.03 -6.78 5.49
N LEU A 252 -6.35 -6.70 5.35
CA LEU A 252 -7.05 -7.09 4.12
C LEU A 252 -6.57 -6.25 2.92
N LEU A 253 -6.52 -4.92 3.07
CA LEU A 253 -6.06 -4.01 2.01
C LEU A 253 -4.60 -4.31 1.62
N ALA A 254 -3.69 -4.33 2.59
CA ALA A 254 -2.28 -4.57 2.31
C ALA A 254 -2.03 -6.01 1.81
N GLY A 255 -2.74 -7.00 2.35
CA GLY A 255 -2.68 -8.39 1.90
C GLY A 255 -3.11 -8.58 0.45
N ILE A 256 -4.19 -7.90 0.01
CA ILE A 256 -4.60 -7.88 -1.40
C ILE A 256 -3.50 -7.28 -2.27
N ALA A 257 -2.93 -6.14 -1.88
CA ALA A 257 -1.87 -5.50 -2.64
C ALA A 257 -0.65 -6.41 -2.80
N VAL A 258 -0.16 -6.97 -1.69
CA VAL A 258 1.02 -7.86 -1.67
C VAL A 258 0.78 -9.15 -2.43
N SER A 259 -0.44 -9.70 -2.41
CA SER A 259 -0.77 -10.96 -3.11
C SER A 259 -0.54 -10.92 -4.62
N VAL A 260 -0.63 -9.73 -5.22
CA VAL A 260 -0.50 -9.53 -6.67
C VAL A 260 0.80 -8.84 -7.06
N ALA A 261 1.24 -7.89 -6.27
CA ALA A 261 2.41 -7.06 -6.59
C ALA A 261 3.68 -7.43 -5.83
N GLY A 262 3.64 -8.47 -4.97
CA GLY A 262 4.76 -8.79 -4.10
C GLY A 262 5.02 -7.73 -3.04
N LEU A 263 6.25 -7.65 -2.53
CA LEU A 263 6.60 -6.81 -1.39
C LEU A 263 6.89 -5.36 -1.82
N ILE A 264 5.84 -4.57 -2.00
CA ILE A 264 5.98 -3.11 -2.23
C ILE A 264 5.90 -2.39 -0.89
N GLY A 265 6.97 -1.69 -0.52
CA GLY A 265 7.04 -0.87 0.69
C GLY A 265 6.87 0.62 0.44
N PHE A 266 6.89 1.40 1.54
CA PHE A 266 6.90 2.86 1.58
C PHE A 266 5.65 3.59 1.10
N VAL A 267 4.79 3.02 0.25
CA VAL A 267 3.57 3.68 -0.23
C VAL A 267 2.66 4.03 0.94
N GLY A 268 2.41 3.05 1.82
CA GLY A 268 1.57 3.23 3.02
C GLY A 268 2.17 4.17 4.07
N LEU A 269 3.48 4.33 4.06
CA LEU A 269 4.18 5.23 4.96
C LEU A 269 4.21 6.66 4.41
N VAL A 270 4.69 6.83 3.18
CA VAL A 270 5.03 8.14 2.60
C VAL A 270 3.80 8.93 2.19
N VAL A 271 2.86 8.27 1.49
CA VAL A 271 1.69 8.96 0.90
C VAL A 271 0.81 9.62 1.96
N PRO A 272 0.28 8.90 2.99
CA PRO A 272 -0.57 9.54 3.99
C PRO A 272 0.19 10.57 4.82
N HIS A 273 1.50 10.37 5.02
CA HIS A 273 2.32 11.31 5.76
C HIS A 273 2.46 12.65 5.04
N ILE A 274 2.86 12.63 3.74
CA ILE A 274 2.97 13.84 2.92
C ILE A 274 1.63 14.58 2.87
N LEU A 275 0.55 13.86 2.58
CA LEU A 275 -0.77 14.48 2.50
C LEU A 275 -1.20 15.10 3.82
N ARG A 276 -0.89 14.48 4.96
CA ARG A 276 -1.18 15.05 6.29
C ARG A 276 -0.48 16.39 6.50
N LEU A 277 0.71 16.58 5.97
CA LEU A 277 1.43 17.86 6.04
C LEU A 277 0.77 18.92 5.14
N ILE A 278 0.14 18.54 4.03
CA ILE A 278 -0.44 19.45 3.05
C ILE A 278 -1.89 19.82 3.39
N ILE A 279 -2.75 18.82 3.66
CA ILE A 279 -4.20 18.97 3.84
C ILE A 279 -4.66 18.75 5.27
N GLY A 280 -3.74 18.50 6.20
CA GLY A 280 -4.03 18.23 7.61
C GLY A 280 -4.46 16.78 7.86
N GLY A 281 -4.71 16.47 9.14
CA GLY A 281 -4.95 15.10 9.59
C GLY A 281 -6.41 14.63 9.60
N ASP A 282 -7.38 15.41 9.07
CA ASP A 282 -8.77 14.97 9.06
C ASP A 282 -8.97 13.79 8.09
N GLN A 283 -9.32 12.64 8.65
CA GLN A 283 -9.46 11.38 7.90
C GLN A 283 -10.54 11.43 6.80
N LYS A 284 -11.53 12.32 6.93
CA LYS A 284 -12.55 12.50 5.89
C LYS A 284 -11.95 12.92 4.55
N TYR A 285 -10.88 13.69 4.59
CA TYR A 285 -10.16 14.17 3.41
C TYR A 285 -8.88 13.39 3.16
N LEU A 286 -8.18 13.00 4.23
CA LEU A 286 -6.90 12.31 4.15
C LEU A 286 -7.02 10.93 3.50
N LEU A 287 -8.05 10.15 3.87
CA LEU A 287 -8.20 8.77 3.39
C LEU A 287 -8.48 8.72 1.87
N PRO A 288 -9.46 9.46 1.31
CA PRO A 288 -9.66 9.47 -0.14
C PRO A 288 -8.51 10.13 -0.91
N ALA A 289 -7.89 11.19 -0.38
CA ALA A 289 -6.71 11.77 -1.00
C ALA A 289 -5.53 10.78 -1.03
N SER A 290 -5.34 10.00 0.05
CA SER A 290 -4.32 8.93 0.10
C SER A 290 -4.58 7.84 -0.94
N ALA A 291 -5.83 7.48 -1.18
CA ALA A 291 -6.18 6.53 -2.21
C ALA A 291 -5.70 6.99 -3.60
N PHE A 292 -6.07 8.19 -4.02
CA PHE A 292 -5.66 8.73 -5.32
C PHE A 292 -4.15 8.94 -5.42
N ALA A 293 -3.52 9.48 -4.39
CA ALA A 293 -2.08 9.72 -4.39
C ALA A 293 -1.28 8.40 -4.34
N GLY A 294 -1.78 7.37 -3.66
CA GLY A 294 -1.17 6.05 -3.66
C GLY A 294 -1.20 5.39 -5.03
N GLY A 295 -2.36 5.40 -5.70
CA GLY A 295 -2.48 4.92 -7.07
C GLY A 295 -1.56 5.68 -8.03
N LEU A 296 -1.56 7.02 -7.93
CA LEU A 296 -0.69 7.90 -8.71
C LEU A 296 0.80 7.55 -8.52
N LEU A 297 1.23 7.39 -7.27
CA LEU A 297 2.64 7.10 -6.96
C LEU A 297 3.08 5.75 -7.54
N VAL A 298 2.26 4.70 -7.39
CA VAL A 298 2.63 3.36 -7.89
C VAL A 298 2.65 3.33 -9.41
N VAL A 299 1.66 3.90 -10.10
CA VAL A 299 1.64 3.95 -11.57
C VAL A 299 2.80 4.78 -12.11
N PHE A 300 3.09 5.92 -11.50
CA PHE A 300 4.22 6.77 -11.88
C PHE A 300 5.56 6.06 -11.70
N ALA A 301 5.76 5.43 -10.52
CA ALA A 301 6.97 4.68 -10.22
C ALA A 301 7.14 3.46 -11.15
N ASP A 302 6.06 2.71 -11.44
CA ASP A 302 6.11 1.59 -12.38
C ASP A 302 6.43 2.05 -13.81
N THR A 303 5.90 3.20 -14.22
CA THR A 303 6.22 3.77 -15.54
C THR A 303 7.70 4.13 -15.64
N ILE A 304 8.29 4.74 -14.61
CA ILE A 304 9.72 5.03 -14.57
C ILE A 304 10.54 3.72 -14.55
N ALA A 305 10.17 2.77 -13.69
CA ALA A 305 10.91 1.54 -13.50
C ALA A 305 11.03 0.70 -14.79
N ARG A 306 9.99 0.71 -15.64
CA ARG A 306 9.98 -0.02 -16.93
C ARG A 306 10.52 0.76 -18.13
N THR A 307 10.82 2.06 -17.97
CA THR A 307 11.29 2.90 -19.09
C THR A 307 12.74 3.33 -18.95
N VAL A 308 13.20 3.64 -17.74
CA VAL A 308 14.56 4.18 -17.51
C VAL A 308 15.62 3.09 -17.64
N PHE A 309 15.28 1.84 -17.35
CA PHE A 309 16.23 0.71 -17.35
C PHE A 309 16.05 -0.23 -18.55
N ASP A 310 15.31 0.20 -19.60
CA ASP A 310 15.11 -0.60 -20.82
C ASP A 310 16.45 -1.15 -21.36
N PRO A 311 16.54 -2.46 -21.71
CA PRO A 311 15.46 -3.46 -21.84
C PRO A 311 15.11 -4.22 -20.55
N ILE A 312 15.69 -3.90 -19.42
CA ILE A 312 15.45 -4.59 -18.14
C ILE A 312 14.27 -3.93 -17.43
N GLU A 313 13.22 -4.70 -17.14
CA GLU A 313 12.15 -4.23 -16.27
C GLU A 313 12.58 -4.23 -14.80
N PHE A 314 12.80 -3.04 -14.26
CA PHE A 314 13.22 -2.87 -12.88
C PHE A 314 12.03 -3.02 -11.92
N PRO A 315 12.14 -3.77 -10.80
CA PRO A 315 11.05 -3.89 -9.85
C PRO A 315 10.69 -2.54 -9.20
N VAL A 316 9.39 -2.17 -9.27
CA VAL A 316 8.91 -0.89 -8.74
C VAL A 316 9.14 -0.74 -7.23
N GLY A 317 9.12 -1.84 -6.48
CA GLY A 317 9.37 -1.84 -5.04
C GLY A 317 10.78 -1.37 -4.69
N ILE A 318 11.79 -1.71 -5.49
CA ILE A 318 13.16 -1.21 -5.31
C ILE A 318 13.21 0.31 -5.52
N LEU A 319 12.58 0.81 -6.60
CA LEU A 319 12.55 2.26 -6.87
C LEU A 319 11.88 3.03 -5.73
N LEU A 320 10.74 2.51 -5.25
CA LEU A 320 10.02 3.12 -4.12
C LEU A 320 10.83 3.08 -2.82
N ALA A 321 11.62 2.02 -2.59
CA ALA A 321 12.51 1.92 -1.43
C ALA A 321 13.66 2.94 -1.51
N PHE A 322 14.25 3.14 -2.70
CA PHE A 322 15.29 4.15 -2.92
C PHE A 322 14.80 5.58 -2.70
N ILE A 323 13.54 5.87 -2.98
CA ILE A 323 12.95 7.19 -2.73
C ILE A 323 12.45 7.30 -1.28
N GLY A 324 11.77 6.26 -0.80
CA GLY A 324 11.12 6.25 0.51
C GLY A 324 12.09 6.20 1.67
N GLY A 325 13.19 5.46 1.55
CA GLY A 325 14.21 5.33 2.60
C GLY A 325 14.86 6.66 2.97
N PRO A 326 15.48 7.40 2.03
CA PRO A 326 16.04 8.73 2.30
C PRO A 326 15.00 9.74 2.81
N TYR A 327 13.77 9.71 2.26
CA TYR A 327 12.69 10.55 2.75
C TYR A 327 12.36 10.26 4.23
N PHE A 328 12.32 8.99 4.59
CA PHE A 328 12.07 8.57 5.97
C PHE A 328 13.19 9.02 6.94
N LEU A 329 14.45 8.87 6.55
CA LEU A 329 15.61 9.35 7.33
C LEU A 329 15.57 10.88 7.51
N TYR A 330 15.22 11.62 6.47
CA TYR A 330 15.02 13.07 6.55
C TYR A 330 13.93 13.44 7.56
N LEU A 331 12.81 12.73 7.58
CA LEU A 331 11.72 12.98 8.53
C LEU A 331 12.12 12.76 9.98
N ILE A 332 12.87 11.71 10.26
CA ILE A 332 13.37 11.42 11.62
C ILE A 332 14.29 12.54 12.07
N HIS A 333 15.23 12.94 11.22
CA HIS A 333 16.20 13.98 11.55
C HIS A 333 15.53 15.33 11.84
N ARG A 334 14.55 15.72 11.03
CA ARG A 334 13.81 16.97 11.22
C ARG A 334 13.01 17.01 12.53
N LYS A 335 12.39 15.89 12.95
CA LYS A 335 11.68 15.79 14.23
C LYS A 335 12.61 15.84 15.44
N GLY A 336 13.81 15.27 15.35
CA GLY A 336 14.81 15.33 16.40
C GLY A 336 15.22 16.77 16.73
N ASN A 337 15.41 17.60 15.71
CA ASN A 337 15.81 19.00 15.88
C ASN A 337 14.70 19.89 16.46
N SER A 338 13.41 19.58 16.21
CA SER A 338 12.30 20.37 16.79
C SER A 338 12.11 20.11 18.29
N ASN A 339 12.45 18.92 18.79
CA ASN A 339 12.38 18.56 20.22
C ASN A 339 13.65 18.99 21.00
N ALA A 340 14.75 19.31 20.32
CA ALA A 340 15.96 19.82 20.95
C ALA A 340 15.96 21.37 21.07
N ALA A 341 15.02 22.03 20.41
CA ALA A 341 14.87 23.50 20.41
C ALA A 341 13.68 23.99 21.30
N SER A 342 12.97 23.07 21.93
CA SER A 342 11.93 23.35 22.95
C SER A 342 12.39 22.93 24.35
#